data_23ef747c0ceeebeaa71f6217dc164ad3
#
_entry.id   23ef747c0ceeebeaa71f6217dc164ad3
#
_cell.length_a   1.000
_cell.length_b   1.000
_cell.length_c   1.000
_cell.angle_alpha   90.00
_cell.angle_beta   90.00
_cell.angle_gamma   90.00
#
_symmetry.space_group_name_H-M   'P 1'
#
loop_
_entity.id
_entity.type
_entity.pdbx_description
1 polymer ?
#
loop_
_entity_poly.entity_id
_entity_poly.type
_entity_poly.pdbx_seq_one_letter_code
_entity_poly.pdbx_strand_id
1 'polypeptide(L)'
;LETIYTDLLCIGAGLAGERVAIEAASGGFESICLSIVPPRRSHSSAAQGGMQASLGNCCMGEGDCPDIHFLDTVKGSDWGCDQEVARMFVETAPVAVREMGFWGIPWNRVVPGKSTYFKGGKEYEKVEASEKEGFITARDFGGTAKWRTCYTSDGTGHTLLYTMDNKVVELGAKVHDRVEAISLIHDGETCMGAVARCLKTGTLRVYLAKATVIATGGFGRIYRETTNAVINDGGGAIIALDTGVVPIGNPEAIQFHPTGIVPTNILVTEGCRGDGGTLLDVDLKRFMPEYEPAKAELASRDVVSRWMTHHIRQGHGVKSPYGDHLWLDIRHLGARHIKHKLREVEEICQNFNGIDPITELIPVRPAQHYTMAGVRTDKTGAAYGLKGLFSAGEAACWDLHGFNRLGGNSLAETVVAGKIVGEKIVEFLKGYEVQINTAVVREAVARDGERIDRLISGNNGKENVFAVRQAMQNELMEHVGIFRNGTDLEKAVQNLQEIYQRAKKVGLHSNAIGVNPELTFAIKIQGMVRLALCVAYGALQRTESRGCHAREDYEYRNDRDWLKRTLATWKEGDDLPTLNYEAFSQVMEIPPGDRGYGVCKIINCDGEIIGRDEKPKIEAIGD
;
A
#
# COMPACT_ATOMS: atom_id res chain seq x y z
N LEU A 1 -7.52 -6.73 -34.65
CA LEU A 1 -6.77 -6.47 -33.44
C LEU A 1 -6.01 -5.15 -33.61
N GLU A 2 -6.22 -4.19 -32.71
CA GLU A 2 -5.55 -2.89 -32.73
C GLU A 2 -4.16 -3.05 -32.08
N THR A 3 -3.11 -2.60 -32.77
CA THR A 3 -1.74 -2.56 -32.24
C THR A 3 -1.30 -1.10 -32.11
N ILE A 4 -0.84 -0.73 -30.91
CA ILE A 4 -0.46 0.62 -30.54
C ILE A 4 1.00 0.59 -30.08
N TYR A 5 1.81 1.54 -30.60
CA TYR A 5 3.22 1.69 -30.26
C TYR A 5 3.41 2.93 -29.40
N THR A 6 4.33 2.86 -28.44
CA THR A 6 4.72 3.99 -27.59
C THR A 6 6.16 3.81 -27.10
N ASP A 7 6.81 4.86 -26.62
CA ASP A 7 8.11 4.72 -25.95
C ASP A 7 7.92 4.12 -24.55
N LEU A 8 6.93 4.62 -23.79
CA LEU A 8 6.61 4.16 -22.46
C LEU A 8 5.14 3.74 -22.34
N LEU A 9 4.91 2.54 -21.82
CA LEU A 9 3.61 2.04 -21.41
C LEU A 9 3.50 2.05 -19.88
N CYS A 10 2.59 2.86 -19.33
CA CYS A 10 2.26 2.86 -17.90
C CYS A 10 1.01 2.02 -17.65
N ILE A 11 1.13 0.93 -16.92
CA ILE A 11 0.00 0.11 -16.49
C ILE A 11 -0.44 0.59 -15.11
N GLY A 12 -1.47 1.46 -15.10
CA GLY A 12 -1.98 2.18 -13.95
C GLY A 12 -1.82 3.70 -14.10
N ALA A 13 -2.91 4.46 -13.96
CA ALA A 13 -2.95 5.92 -13.99
C ALA A 13 -3.36 6.48 -12.61
N GLY A 14 -2.77 5.96 -11.54
CA GLY A 14 -2.74 6.59 -10.23
C GLY A 14 -1.53 7.52 -10.11
N LEU A 15 -1.29 8.08 -8.92
CA LEU A 15 -0.21 9.05 -8.68
C LEU A 15 1.16 8.56 -9.19
N ALA A 16 1.53 7.31 -8.93
CA ALA A 16 2.84 6.79 -9.35
C ALA A 16 2.95 6.69 -10.88
N GLY A 17 1.93 6.15 -11.55
CA GLY A 17 1.94 6.00 -13.02
C GLY A 17 1.89 7.33 -13.74
N GLU A 18 1.06 8.27 -13.29
CA GLU A 18 1.02 9.63 -13.82
C GLU A 18 2.34 10.37 -13.60
N ARG A 19 2.96 10.21 -12.43
CA ARG A 19 4.27 10.83 -12.17
C ARG A 19 5.34 10.30 -13.11
N VAL A 20 5.42 8.99 -13.33
CA VAL A 20 6.36 8.39 -14.30
C VAL A 20 6.09 8.91 -15.73
N ALA A 21 4.82 8.99 -16.13
CA ALA A 21 4.45 9.52 -17.46
C ALA A 21 4.84 11.00 -17.64
N ILE A 22 4.73 11.81 -16.60
CA ILE A 22 5.17 13.21 -16.56
C ILE A 22 6.68 13.31 -16.81
N GLU A 23 7.49 12.47 -16.15
CA GLU A 23 8.94 12.47 -16.37
C GLU A 23 9.30 12.06 -17.81
N ALA A 24 8.66 11.02 -18.34
CA ALA A 24 8.89 10.58 -19.71
C ALA A 24 8.51 11.66 -20.73
N ALA A 25 7.34 12.28 -20.58
CA ALA A 25 6.89 13.36 -21.47
C ALA A 25 7.81 14.60 -21.37
N SER A 26 8.26 14.96 -20.15
CA SER A 26 9.24 16.02 -19.94
C SER A 26 10.59 15.70 -20.58
N GLY A 27 10.95 14.42 -20.64
CA GLY A 27 12.15 13.93 -21.34
C GLY A 27 12.01 13.84 -22.86
N GLY A 28 10.84 14.17 -23.42
CA GLY A 28 10.57 14.15 -24.85
C GLY A 28 10.14 12.79 -25.42
N PHE A 29 9.71 11.85 -24.55
CA PHE A 29 9.23 10.52 -24.94
C PHE A 29 7.71 10.44 -24.93
N GLU A 30 7.16 9.68 -25.87
CA GLU A 30 5.72 9.40 -25.90
C GLU A 30 5.36 8.39 -24.80
N SER A 31 4.31 8.70 -24.03
CA SER A 31 3.81 7.82 -22.99
C SER A 31 2.31 7.59 -23.08
N ILE A 32 1.89 6.36 -22.79
CA ILE A 32 0.49 5.95 -22.68
C ILE A 32 0.25 5.31 -21.33
N CYS A 33 -0.70 5.85 -20.57
CA CYS A 33 -1.19 5.25 -19.32
C CYS A 33 -2.45 4.44 -19.58
N LEU A 34 -2.48 3.18 -19.16
CA LEU A 34 -3.69 2.36 -19.11
C LEU A 34 -4.35 2.48 -17.74
N SER A 35 -5.65 2.68 -17.72
CA SER A 35 -6.40 2.73 -16.48
C SER A 35 -7.71 1.96 -16.58
N ILE A 36 -8.01 1.15 -15.57
CA ILE A 36 -9.28 0.41 -15.49
C ILE A 36 -10.46 1.30 -15.08
N VAL A 37 -10.19 2.46 -14.50
CA VAL A 37 -11.15 3.51 -14.15
C VAL A 37 -10.65 4.84 -14.70
N PRO A 38 -11.48 5.89 -14.79
CA PRO A 38 -10.96 7.24 -15.04
C PRO A 38 -9.88 7.58 -13.98
N PRO A 39 -8.74 8.20 -14.34
CA PRO A 39 -7.60 8.42 -13.43
C PRO A 39 -8.00 9.04 -12.09
N ARG A 40 -8.85 10.06 -12.11
CA ARG A 40 -9.38 10.75 -10.91
C ARG A 40 -10.24 9.86 -9.99
N ARG A 41 -10.54 8.63 -10.40
CA ARG A 41 -11.23 7.58 -9.61
C ARG A 41 -10.28 6.49 -9.14
N SER A 42 -8.97 6.63 -9.36
CA SER A 42 -7.98 5.71 -8.80
C SER A 42 -7.99 5.75 -7.27
N HIS A 43 -7.47 4.69 -6.64
CA HIS A 43 -7.43 4.61 -5.17
C HIS A 43 -6.61 5.74 -4.53
N SER A 44 -5.68 6.35 -5.27
CA SER A 44 -4.91 7.52 -4.81
C SER A 44 -5.82 8.68 -4.35
N SER A 45 -7.01 8.84 -4.94
CA SER A 45 -7.97 9.87 -4.55
C SER A 45 -8.53 9.69 -3.14
N ALA A 46 -8.53 8.47 -2.60
CA ALA A 46 -9.04 8.15 -1.27
C ALA A 46 -8.01 8.37 -0.15
N ALA A 47 -6.78 8.77 -0.48
CA ALA A 47 -5.73 8.98 0.51
C ALA A 47 -5.90 10.34 1.22
N GLN A 48 -6.13 10.30 2.53
CA GLN A 48 -6.51 11.47 3.34
C GLN A 48 -5.32 12.12 4.06
N GLY A 49 -4.35 11.32 4.45
CA GLY A 49 -3.36 11.67 5.48
C GLY A 49 -2.43 12.83 5.14
N GLY A 50 -1.69 12.72 4.09
CA GLY A 50 -0.63 13.66 3.69
C GLY A 50 0.62 12.97 3.20
N MET A 51 1.61 13.77 2.80
CA MET A 51 2.88 13.37 2.22
C MET A 51 4.02 13.73 3.17
N GLN A 52 4.82 12.77 3.61
CA GLN A 52 5.98 13.05 4.47
C GLN A 52 7.12 13.70 3.68
N ALA A 53 7.62 14.82 4.22
CA ALA A 53 8.83 15.49 3.76
C ALA A 53 9.41 16.36 4.88
N SER A 54 10.71 16.23 5.13
CA SER A 54 11.41 16.93 6.20
C SER A 54 11.72 18.39 5.82
N LEU A 55 10.69 19.26 5.90
CA LEU A 55 10.82 20.67 5.55
C LEU A 55 11.29 21.55 6.73
N GLY A 56 11.02 21.16 7.97
CA GLY A 56 11.38 21.92 9.17
C GLY A 56 10.68 23.28 9.31
N ASN A 57 9.55 23.49 8.64
CA ASN A 57 8.93 24.80 8.53
C ASN A 57 8.09 25.20 9.75
N CYS A 58 7.25 24.28 10.27
CA CYS A 58 6.42 24.56 11.45
C CYS A 58 7.20 24.39 12.75
N CYS A 59 6.74 25.01 13.84
CA CYS A 59 7.42 24.96 15.14
C CYS A 59 7.66 23.53 15.66
N MET A 60 6.69 22.63 15.48
CA MET A 60 6.79 21.22 15.88
C MET A 60 7.68 20.37 14.96
N GLY A 61 7.99 20.89 13.78
CA GLY A 61 8.92 20.30 12.80
C GLY A 61 10.31 20.95 12.83
N GLU A 62 10.57 21.91 13.70
CA GLU A 62 11.84 22.61 13.73
C GLU A 62 13.03 21.65 13.94
N GLY A 63 14.10 21.84 13.12
CA GLY A 63 15.26 20.98 13.10
C GLY A 63 15.04 19.62 12.42
N ASP A 64 13.88 19.37 11.80
CA ASP A 64 13.66 18.18 10.99
C ASP A 64 14.52 18.22 9.71
N CYS A 65 15.08 17.06 9.35
CA CYS A 65 15.97 16.93 8.20
C CYS A 65 15.84 15.50 7.59
N PRO A 66 16.41 15.28 6.41
CA PRO A 66 16.41 13.95 5.78
C PRO A 66 16.98 12.84 6.68
N ASP A 67 17.98 13.11 7.51
CA ASP A 67 18.56 12.11 8.41
C ASP A 67 17.59 11.63 9.48
N ILE A 68 16.81 12.55 10.07
CA ILE A 68 15.76 12.20 11.04
C ILE A 68 14.65 11.41 10.35
N HIS A 69 14.24 11.82 9.15
CA HIS A 69 13.24 11.09 8.35
C HIS A 69 13.73 9.70 7.95
N PHE A 70 15.01 9.57 7.59
CA PHE A 70 15.67 8.32 7.29
C PHE A 70 15.67 7.37 8.50
N LEU A 71 16.11 7.86 9.67
CA LEU A 71 16.09 7.08 10.91
C LEU A 71 14.69 6.58 11.27
N ASP A 72 13.68 7.46 11.18
CA ASP A 72 12.28 7.07 11.44
C ASP A 72 11.80 6.00 10.45
N THR A 73 12.17 6.13 9.16
CA THR A 73 11.80 5.17 8.12
C THR A 73 12.43 3.81 8.34
N VAL A 74 13.73 3.75 8.62
CA VAL A 74 14.46 2.49 8.90
C VAL A 74 13.92 1.81 10.15
N LYS A 75 13.77 2.54 11.26
CA LYS A 75 13.16 1.99 12.49
C LYS A 75 11.71 1.61 12.29
N GLY A 76 10.95 2.46 11.60
CA GLY A 76 9.54 2.24 11.30
C GLY A 76 9.31 0.95 10.50
N SER A 77 10.18 0.65 9.54
CA SER A 77 10.16 -0.56 8.72
C SER A 77 10.59 -1.83 9.47
N ASP A 78 11.03 -1.69 10.71
CA ASP A 78 11.66 -2.74 11.54
C ASP A 78 12.92 -3.31 10.89
N TRP A 79 13.78 -2.44 10.32
CA TRP A 79 14.98 -2.77 9.54
C TRP A 79 14.73 -3.69 8.33
N GLY A 80 13.49 -3.78 7.88
CA GLY A 80 13.11 -4.57 6.71
C GLY A 80 13.22 -3.80 5.39
N CYS A 81 13.54 -2.49 5.39
CA CYS A 81 13.69 -1.70 4.17
C CYS A 81 15.09 -1.84 3.56
N ASP A 82 15.19 -1.50 2.27
CA ASP A 82 16.47 -1.20 1.63
C ASP A 82 16.89 0.21 2.02
N GLN A 83 18.00 0.33 2.76
CA GLN A 83 18.45 1.62 3.30
C GLN A 83 18.96 2.58 2.22
N GLU A 84 19.50 2.10 1.10
CA GLU A 84 19.85 2.97 -0.03
C GLU A 84 18.60 3.59 -0.66
N VAL A 85 17.54 2.81 -0.82
CA VAL A 85 16.25 3.29 -1.30
C VAL A 85 15.64 4.29 -0.31
N ALA A 86 15.67 3.98 0.98
CA ALA A 86 15.17 4.88 2.02
C ALA A 86 15.92 6.22 2.02
N ARG A 87 17.25 6.21 1.82
CA ARG A 87 18.07 7.41 1.71
C ARG A 87 17.68 8.27 0.51
N MET A 88 17.61 7.68 -0.67
CA MET A 88 17.17 8.39 -1.89
C MET A 88 15.77 9.01 -1.71
N PHE A 89 14.87 8.25 -1.10
CA PHE A 89 13.49 8.68 -0.85
C PHE A 89 13.44 9.93 0.04
N VAL A 90 14.08 9.90 1.21
CA VAL A 90 14.00 11.01 2.18
C VAL A 90 14.68 12.29 1.69
N GLU A 91 15.73 12.16 0.87
CA GLU A 91 16.43 13.29 0.26
C GLU A 91 15.62 13.93 -0.86
N THR A 92 14.87 13.12 -1.63
CA THR A 92 14.04 13.59 -2.75
C THR A 92 12.69 14.16 -2.28
N ALA A 93 12.12 13.67 -1.18
CA ALA A 93 10.78 14.05 -0.72
C ALA A 93 10.58 15.56 -0.52
N PRO A 94 11.51 16.34 0.09
CA PRO A 94 11.39 17.79 0.20
C PRO A 94 11.36 18.51 -1.16
N VAL A 95 12.11 18.02 -2.13
CA VAL A 95 12.13 18.55 -3.50
C VAL A 95 10.78 18.30 -4.17
N ALA A 96 10.29 17.07 -4.08
CA ALA A 96 9.02 16.67 -4.67
C ALA A 96 7.83 17.45 -4.11
N VAL A 97 7.77 17.69 -2.79
CA VAL A 97 6.70 18.50 -2.17
C VAL A 97 6.72 19.94 -2.70
N ARG A 98 7.89 20.55 -2.84
CA ARG A 98 8.02 21.91 -3.38
C ARG A 98 7.61 21.96 -4.85
N GLU A 99 8.06 21.00 -5.65
CA GLU A 99 7.69 20.86 -7.06
C GLU A 99 6.17 20.74 -7.24
N MET A 100 5.51 19.90 -6.43
CA MET A 100 4.05 19.78 -6.41
C MET A 100 3.37 21.12 -6.05
N GLY A 101 3.96 21.90 -5.15
CA GLY A 101 3.51 23.26 -4.83
C GLY A 101 3.61 24.19 -6.04
N PHE A 102 4.66 24.11 -6.85
CA PHE A 102 4.79 24.85 -8.12
C PHE A 102 3.74 24.44 -9.15
N TRP A 103 3.32 23.19 -9.16
CA TRP A 103 2.25 22.71 -10.06
C TRP A 103 0.85 23.07 -9.58
N GLY A 104 0.73 23.73 -8.42
CA GLY A 104 -0.53 24.30 -7.93
C GLY A 104 -1.18 23.54 -6.78
N ILE A 105 -0.49 22.63 -6.10
CA ILE A 105 -1.01 22.02 -4.88
C ILE A 105 -1.20 23.08 -3.79
N PRO A 106 -2.43 23.27 -3.27
CA PRO A 106 -2.71 24.22 -2.21
C PRO A 106 -2.36 23.65 -0.83
N TRP A 107 -1.06 23.38 -0.60
CA TRP A 107 -0.59 22.91 0.70
C TRP A 107 -1.09 23.80 1.84
N ASN A 108 -1.47 23.20 2.96
CA ASN A 108 -1.68 23.96 4.18
C ASN A 108 -0.42 24.73 4.56
N ARG A 109 -0.60 25.96 5.08
CA ARG A 109 0.48 26.90 5.35
C ARG A 109 0.60 27.20 6.83
N VAL A 110 1.80 27.57 7.25
CA VAL A 110 2.06 28.08 8.58
C VAL A 110 1.32 29.43 8.76
N VAL A 111 0.55 29.51 9.84
CA VAL A 111 -0.13 30.72 10.27
C VAL A 111 0.52 31.17 11.59
N PRO A 112 1.13 32.36 11.65
CA PRO A 112 1.80 32.85 12.84
C PRO A 112 0.92 32.97 14.06
N GLY A 113 1.53 32.91 15.23
CA GLY A 113 0.88 33.15 16.50
C GLY A 113 0.57 31.90 17.30
N LYS A 114 -0.15 32.08 18.39
CA LYS A 114 -0.54 31.01 19.31
C LYS A 114 -1.68 30.16 18.75
N SER A 115 -1.54 28.88 18.88
CA SER A 115 -2.58 27.89 18.57
C SER A 115 -2.46 26.70 19.50
N THR A 116 -3.47 25.85 19.53
CA THR A 116 -3.47 24.64 20.34
C THR A 116 -3.38 23.39 19.48
N TYR A 117 -2.87 22.32 20.06
CA TYR A 117 -2.90 20.97 19.52
C TYR A 117 -3.15 19.97 20.64
N PHE A 118 -3.71 18.82 20.28
CA PHE A 118 -3.94 17.75 21.25
C PHE A 118 -2.86 16.68 21.12
N LYS A 119 -2.42 16.14 22.26
CA LYS A 119 -1.54 14.99 22.31
C LYS A 119 -1.95 14.12 23.51
N GLY A 120 -2.25 12.85 23.21
CA GLY A 120 -2.65 11.93 24.26
C GLY A 120 -3.96 12.34 24.97
N GLY A 121 -4.89 13.04 24.30
CA GLY A 121 -6.14 13.54 24.86
C GLY A 121 -5.99 14.81 25.70
N LYS A 122 -4.78 15.37 25.79
CA LYS A 122 -4.51 16.66 26.50
C LYS A 122 -4.24 17.76 25.49
N GLU A 123 -4.70 18.97 25.79
CA GLU A 123 -4.48 20.17 25.00
C GLU A 123 -3.15 20.85 25.38
N TYR A 124 -2.40 21.26 24.38
CA TYR A 124 -1.13 21.97 24.53
C TYR A 124 -1.10 23.22 23.67
N GLU A 125 -0.39 24.26 24.10
CA GLU A 125 -0.11 25.43 23.27
C GLU A 125 1.11 25.21 22.37
N LYS A 126 1.05 25.80 21.17
CA LYS A 126 2.21 26.02 20.30
C LYS A 126 2.20 27.41 19.72
N VAL A 127 3.38 27.91 19.39
CA VAL A 127 3.57 29.24 18.81
C VAL A 127 4.32 29.10 17.49
N GLU A 128 3.69 29.56 16.41
CA GLU A 128 4.33 29.62 15.11
C GLU A 128 4.98 31.02 14.93
N ALA A 129 6.22 31.03 14.50
CA ALA A 129 6.98 32.26 14.31
C ALA A 129 6.53 33.06 13.07
N SER A 130 6.57 34.38 13.14
CA SER A 130 6.09 35.26 12.06
C SER A 130 6.92 35.16 10.79
N GLU A 131 8.21 34.89 10.88
CA GLU A 131 9.11 34.69 9.76
C GLU A 131 8.84 33.40 8.98
N LYS A 132 8.03 32.51 9.52
CA LYS A 132 7.59 31.27 8.87
C LYS A 132 6.24 31.39 8.18
N GLU A 133 5.59 32.54 8.22
CA GLU A 133 4.30 32.76 7.59
C GLU A 133 4.27 32.32 6.13
N GLY A 134 3.24 31.58 5.74
CA GLY A 134 3.06 31.11 4.37
C GLY A 134 3.95 29.95 3.94
N PHE A 135 4.88 29.46 4.76
CA PHE A 135 5.60 28.24 4.46
C PHE A 135 4.68 27.01 4.55
N ILE A 136 5.00 25.94 3.83
CA ILE A 136 4.23 24.68 3.89
C ILE A 136 4.31 24.16 5.32
N THR A 137 3.15 23.96 5.95
CA THR A 137 3.07 23.38 7.30
C THR A 137 2.98 21.86 7.25
N ALA A 138 3.12 21.24 8.42
CA ALA A 138 3.02 19.79 8.59
C ALA A 138 2.20 19.44 9.84
N ARG A 139 1.74 18.19 9.93
CA ARG A 139 1.07 17.62 11.10
C ARG A 139 1.74 16.35 11.60
N ASP A 140 1.36 15.92 12.80
CA ASP A 140 1.89 14.72 13.44
C ASP A 140 1.31 13.44 12.86
N PHE A 141 2.16 12.41 12.75
CA PHE A 141 1.77 11.05 12.41
C PHE A 141 2.50 10.03 13.27
N GLY A 142 1.92 8.84 13.40
CA GLY A 142 2.46 7.78 14.24
C GLY A 142 3.84 7.29 13.79
N GLY A 143 4.71 7.04 14.76
CA GLY A 143 6.06 6.51 14.52
C GLY A 143 7.09 7.55 14.07
N THR A 144 6.75 8.84 13.99
CA THR A 144 7.67 9.91 13.58
C THR A 144 8.19 10.70 14.78
N ALA A 145 9.43 11.20 14.67
CA ALA A 145 10.06 12.04 15.70
C ALA A 145 9.66 13.51 15.58
N LYS A 146 9.31 13.97 14.39
CA LYS A 146 9.00 15.37 14.07
C LYS A 146 7.74 15.46 13.21
N TRP A 147 7.05 16.61 13.27
CA TRP A 147 5.95 16.90 12.36
C TRP A 147 6.49 17.18 10.97
N ARG A 148 6.25 16.29 10.02
CA ARG A 148 6.71 16.41 8.64
C ARG A 148 5.66 16.04 7.59
N THR A 149 4.46 15.65 7.99
CA THR A 149 3.41 15.26 7.05
C THR A 149 2.76 16.51 6.46
N CYS A 150 3.17 16.88 5.24
CA CYS A 150 2.57 17.96 4.46
C CYS A 150 1.20 17.53 3.95
N TYR A 151 0.19 18.40 4.00
CA TYR A 151 -1.20 18.02 3.76
C TYR A 151 -2.03 19.15 3.15
N THR A 152 -3.16 18.77 2.54
CA THR A 152 -4.21 19.68 2.07
C THR A 152 -5.51 19.27 2.76
N SER A 153 -5.76 19.80 3.95
CA SER A 153 -6.86 19.37 4.81
C SER A 153 -6.79 17.85 5.07
N ASP A 154 -7.86 17.10 4.83
CA ASP A 154 -7.93 15.64 4.88
C ASP A 154 -8.12 14.97 3.51
N GLY A 155 -8.03 15.74 2.42
CA GLY A 155 -8.14 15.28 1.01
C GLY A 155 -6.83 15.36 0.22
N THR A 156 -5.68 15.06 0.84
CA THR A 156 -4.37 15.26 0.20
C THR A 156 -4.19 14.45 -1.08
N GLY A 157 -4.56 13.17 -1.07
CA GLY A 157 -4.42 12.31 -2.25
C GLY A 157 -5.30 12.75 -3.41
N HIS A 158 -6.53 13.19 -3.12
CA HIS A 158 -7.44 13.76 -4.11
C HIS A 158 -6.81 14.97 -4.81
N THR A 159 -6.30 15.92 -4.02
CA THR A 159 -5.70 17.15 -4.53
C THR A 159 -4.44 16.87 -5.35
N LEU A 160 -3.57 15.96 -4.86
CA LEU A 160 -2.37 15.52 -5.59
C LEU A 160 -2.73 14.92 -6.94
N LEU A 161 -3.70 14.00 -6.97
CA LEU A 161 -4.11 13.31 -8.19
C LEU A 161 -4.69 14.27 -9.23
N TYR A 162 -5.54 15.22 -8.82
CA TYR A 162 -6.08 16.23 -9.75
C TYR A 162 -4.98 17.11 -10.35
N THR A 163 -3.98 17.48 -9.57
CA THR A 163 -2.85 18.27 -10.07
C THR A 163 -1.97 17.46 -11.01
N MET A 164 -1.69 16.20 -10.68
CA MET A 164 -0.94 15.28 -11.56
C MET A 164 -1.65 15.08 -12.89
N ASP A 165 -2.95 14.76 -12.87
CA ASP A 165 -3.77 14.53 -14.07
C ASP A 165 -3.79 15.77 -14.97
N ASN A 166 -3.90 16.97 -14.38
CA ASN A 166 -3.76 18.22 -15.14
C ASN A 166 -2.37 18.35 -15.80
N LYS A 167 -1.30 17.96 -15.07
CA LYS A 167 0.07 18.02 -15.60
C LYS A 167 0.31 16.99 -16.73
N VAL A 168 -0.27 15.79 -16.61
CA VAL A 168 -0.28 14.77 -17.67
C VAL A 168 -0.90 15.34 -18.96
N VAL A 169 -2.06 16.00 -18.83
CA VAL A 169 -2.76 16.64 -19.97
C VAL A 169 -1.92 17.79 -20.56
N GLU A 170 -1.35 18.65 -19.71
CA GLU A 170 -0.49 19.77 -20.12
C GLU A 170 0.70 19.30 -20.97
N LEU A 171 1.33 18.19 -20.59
CA LEU A 171 2.49 17.63 -21.27
C LEU A 171 2.14 16.73 -22.47
N GLY A 172 0.84 16.50 -22.74
CA GLY A 172 0.38 15.70 -23.87
C GLY A 172 0.56 14.19 -23.71
N ALA A 173 0.84 13.69 -22.51
CA ALA A 173 0.82 12.26 -22.22
C ALA A 173 -0.61 11.71 -22.39
N LYS A 174 -0.72 10.50 -22.95
CA LYS A 174 -2.03 9.91 -23.28
C LYS A 174 -2.53 9.01 -22.15
N VAL A 175 -3.84 9.05 -21.89
CA VAL A 175 -4.50 8.13 -20.95
C VAL A 175 -5.62 7.37 -21.67
N HIS A 176 -5.54 6.04 -21.64
CA HIS A 176 -6.58 5.15 -22.15
C HIS A 176 -7.35 4.59 -20.95
N ASP A 177 -8.49 5.19 -20.63
CA ASP A 177 -9.34 4.76 -19.54
C ASP A 177 -10.20 3.54 -19.90
N ARG A 178 -10.59 2.76 -18.88
CA ARG A 178 -11.33 1.50 -19.02
C ARG A 178 -10.64 0.50 -19.95
N VAL A 179 -9.32 0.47 -19.84
CA VAL A 179 -8.45 -0.50 -20.48
C VAL A 179 -7.65 -1.24 -19.42
N GLU A 180 -7.76 -2.55 -19.42
CA GLU A 180 -7.12 -3.43 -18.45
C GLU A 180 -5.99 -4.22 -19.13
N ALA A 181 -4.75 -4.09 -18.66
CA ALA A 181 -3.68 -5.00 -19.05
C ALA A 181 -3.94 -6.37 -18.43
N ILE A 182 -3.95 -7.42 -19.24
CA ILE A 182 -4.27 -8.79 -18.83
C ILE A 182 -3.08 -9.75 -18.89
N SER A 183 -2.04 -9.40 -19.65
CA SER A 183 -0.74 -10.09 -19.65
C SER A 183 0.37 -9.19 -20.15
N LEU A 184 1.61 -9.51 -19.76
CA LEU A 184 2.81 -8.92 -20.37
C LEU A 184 3.21 -9.70 -21.64
N ILE A 185 3.77 -8.97 -22.62
CA ILE A 185 4.38 -9.57 -23.81
C ILE A 185 5.88 -9.65 -23.55
N HIS A 186 6.42 -10.86 -23.44
CA HIS A 186 7.84 -11.10 -23.14
C HIS A 186 8.33 -12.41 -23.72
N ASP A 187 9.64 -12.51 -23.96
CA ASP A 187 10.33 -13.72 -24.42
C ASP A 187 11.07 -14.49 -23.30
N GLY A 188 10.85 -14.09 -22.05
CA GLY A 188 11.54 -14.62 -20.88
C GLY A 188 12.74 -13.79 -20.43
N GLU A 189 13.22 -12.87 -21.24
CA GLU A 189 14.35 -11.98 -20.96
C GLU A 189 13.97 -10.50 -21.09
N THR A 190 13.11 -10.16 -22.07
CA THR A 190 12.75 -8.79 -22.41
C THR A 190 11.23 -8.60 -22.42
N CYS A 191 10.75 -7.53 -21.78
CA CYS A 191 9.38 -7.07 -21.89
C CYS A 191 9.22 -6.19 -23.14
N MET A 192 8.22 -6.49 -23.96
CA MET A 192 7.90 -5.79 -25.20
C MET A 192 6.59 -5.02 -25.12
N GLY A 193 5.91 -5.02 -23.97
CA GLY A 193 4.62 -4.38 -23.76
C GLY A 193 3.59 -5.28 -23.12
N ALA A 194 2.32 -5.08 -23.46
CA ALA A 194 1.21 -5.81 -22.84
C ALA A 194 0.06 -6.10 -23.83
N VAL A 195 -0.66 -7.20 -23.58
CA VAL A 195 -2.00 -7.41 -24.13
C VAL A 195 -2.99 -6.78 -23.13
N ALA A 196 -3.92 -6.00 -23.65
CA ALA A 196 -4.93 -5.32 -22.86
C ALA A 196 -6.34 -5.54 -23.42
N ARG A 197 -7.34 -5.42 -22.57
CA ARG A 197 -8.76 -5.53 -22.91
C ARG A 197 -9.46 -4.20 -22.69
N CYS A 198 -10.21 -3.74 -23.68
CA CYS A 198 -11.13 -2.64 -23.52
C CYS A 198 -12.36 -3.10 -22.73
N LEU A 199 -12.59 -2.54 -21.55
CA LEU A 199 -13.70 -2.96 -20.66
C LEU A 199 -15.08 -2.57 -21.21
N LYS A 200 -15.14 -1.56 -22.11
CA LYS A 200 -16.40 -1.12 -22.75
C LYS A 200 -16.84 -2.10 -23.84
N THR A 201 -15.91 -2.51 -24.71
CA THR A 201 -16.23 -3.33 -25.89
C THR A 201 -15.88 -4.80 -25.73
N GLY A 202 -14.99 -5.13 -24.78
CA GLY A 202 -14.43 -6.47 -24.61
C GLY A 202 -13.29 -6.80 -25.58
N THR A 203 -12.97 -5.92 -26.53
CA THR A 203 -11.95 -6.16 -27.55
C THR A 203 -10.54 -6.15 -26.96
N LEU A 204 -9.69 -7.04 -27.47
CA LEU A 204 -8.26 -7.04 -27.15
C LEU A 204 -7.53 -5.97 -27.94
N ARG A 205 -6.49 -5.42 -27.33
CA ARG A 205 -5.52 -4.48 -27.89
C ARG A 205 -4.11 -4.93 -27.54
N VAL A 206 -3.18 -4.65 -28.43
CA VAL A 206 -1.75 -4.86 -28.21
C VAL A 206 -1.09 -3.51 -28.01
N TYR A 207 -0.38 -3.34 -26.91
CA TYR A 207 0.48 -2.19 -26.66
C TYR A 207 1.93 -2.66 -26.70
N LEU A 208 2.70 -2.15 -27.65
CA LEU A 208 4.13 -2.40 -27.79
C LEU A 208 4.91 -1.18 -27.32
N ALA A 209 5.88 -1.40 -26.45
CA ALA A 209 6.61 -0.31 -25.81
C ALA A 209 8.09 -0.65 -25.63
N LYS A 210 8.96 0.37 -25.66
CA LYS A 210 10.38 0.23 -25.33
C LYS A 210 10.58 -0.01 -23.83
N ALA A 211 9.76 0.61 -23.00
CA ALA A 211 9.69 0.40 -21.56
C ALA A 211 8.24 0.24 -21.10
N THR A 212 8.02 -0.63 -20.12
CA THR A 212 6.70 -0.85 -19.48
C THR A 212 6.85 -0.68 -17.99
N VAL A 213 5.98 0.11 -17.34
CA VAL A 213 5.96 0.29 -15.89
C VAL A 213 4.63 -0.19 -15.29
N ILE A 214 4.71 -1.03 -14.26
CA ILE A 214 3.57 -1.45 -13.45
C ILE A 214 3.39 -0.47 -12.30
N ALA A 215 2.24 0.24 -12.27
CA ALA A 215 1.88 1.23 -11.26
C ALA A 215 0.42 1.08 -10.82
N THR A 216 -0.03 -0.16 -10.66
CA THR A 216 -1.44 -0.56 -10.45
C THR A 216 -1.91 -0.46 -9.01
N GLY A 217 -1.06 -0.01 -8.08
CA GLY A 217 -1.32 -0.07 -6.64
C GLY A 217 -1.20 -1.49 -6.09
N GLY A 218 -1.61 -1.67 -4.85
CA GLY A 218 -1.50 -2.92 -4.13
C GLY A 218 -2.58 -3.96 -4.43
N PHE A 219 -2.62 -5.03 -3.64
CA PHE A 219 -3.57 -6.14 -3.80
C PHE A 219 -4.39 -6.44 -2.53
N GLY A 220 -4.74 -5.41 -1.76
CA GLY A 220 -5.48 -5.59 -0.52
C GLY A 220 -6.86 -6.23 -0.66
N ARG A 221 -7.44 -6.26 -1.88
CA ARG A 221 -8.73 -6.92 -2.15
C ARG A 221 -8.68 -8.44 -2.13
N ILE A 222 -7.54 -9.06 -1.87
CA ILE A 222 -7.48 -10.46 -1.48
C ILE A 222 -7.97 -10.71 -0.04
N TYR A 223 -8.09 -9.65 0.78
CA TYR A 223 -8.68 -9.69 2.13
C TYR A 223 -10.15 -9.23 2.12
N ARG A 224 -10.97 -9.78 3.02
CA ARG A 224 -12.38 -9.39 3.18
C ARG A 224 -12.51 -7.99 3.78
N GLU A 225 -11.82 -7.74 4.87
CA GLU A 225 -11.82 -6.46 5.57
C GLU A 225 -10.63 -5.64 5.11
N THR A 226 -10.90 -4.70 4.22
CA THR A 226 -9.88 -3.86 3.60
C THR A 226 -10.39 -2.46 3.34
N THR A 227 -9.52 -1.47 3.54
CA THR A 227 -9.77 -0.08 3.18
C THR A 227 -9.58 0.19 1.68
N ASN A 228 -9.08 -0.79 0.93
CA ASN A 228 -8.73 -0.62 -0.47
C ASN A 228 -9.95 -0.57 -1.39
N ALA A 229 -9.86 0.22 -2.46
CA ALA A 229 -10.85 0.23 -3.54
C ALA A 229 -10.95 -1.15 -4.21
N VAL A 230 -12.10 -1.43 -4.83
CA VAL A 230 -12.36 -2.71 -5.53
C VAL A 230 -11.31 -3.02 -6.60
N ILE A 231 -10.72 -1.97 -7.17
CA ILE A 231 -9.70 -2.07 -8.23
C ILE A 231 -8.31 -2.50 -7.74
N ASN A 232 -8.07 -2.50 -6.42
CA ASN A 232 -6.81 -2.96 -5.83
C ASN A 232 -6.81 -4.48 -5.65
N ASP A 233 -7.07 -5.19 -6.74
CA ASP A 233 -7.18 -6.65 -6.82
C ASP A 233 -5.88 -7.38 -7.17
N GLY A 234 -4.79 -6.62 -7.35
CA GLY A 234 -3.48 -7.16 -7.66
C GLY A 234 -3.20 -7.38 -9.15
N GLY A 235 -3.99 -6.78 -10.04
CA GLY A 235 -3.84 -7.01 -11.48
C GLY A 235 -2.42 -6.90 -12.00
N GLY A 236 -1.65 -5.86 -11.59
CA GLY A 236 -0.25 -5.70 -11.98
C GLY A 236 0.69 -6.77 -11.39
N ALA A 237 0.50 -7.13 -10.12
CA ALA A 237 1.28 -8.20 -9.50
C ALA A 237 0.97 -9.57 -10.14
N ILE A 238 -0.28 -9.81 -10.53
CA ILE A 238 -0.72 -11.03 -11.22
C ILE A 238 -0.01 -11.16 -12.57
N ILE A 239 -0.07 -10.13 -13.42
CA ILE A 239 0.55 -10.21 -14.76
C ILE A 239 2.09 -10.30 -14.69
N ALA A 240 2.71 -9.77 -13.63
CA ALA A 240 4.12 -9.95 -13.35
C ALA A 240 4.43 -11.39 -12.92
N LEU A 241 3.68 -11.94 -11.96
CA LEU A 241 3.82 -13.29 -11.47
C LEU A 241 3.58 -14.34 -12.57
N ASP A 242 2.64 -14.08 -13.50
CA ASP A 242 2.30 -14.93 -14.63
C ASP A 242 3.45 -15.09 -15.64
N THR A 243 4.46 -14.23 -15.60
CA THR A 243 5.66 -14.37 -16.43
C THR A 243 6.53 -15.56 -16.02
N GLY A 244 6.41 -16.05 -14.79
CA GLY A 244 7.23 -17.11 -14.21
C GLY A 244 8.67 -16.69 -13.83
N VAL A 245 9.10 -15.48 -14.23
CA VAL A 245 10.47 -14.98 -14.03
C VAL A 245 10.55 -13.72 -13.17
N VAL A 246 9.45 -12.95 -13.08
CA VAL A 246 9.37 -11.74 -12.25
C VAL A 246 8.92 -12.10 -10.85
N PRO A 247 9.73 -11.88 -9.81
CA PRO A 247 9.35 -12.21 -8.44
C PRO A 247 8.46 -11.14 -7.80
N ILE A 248 7.58 -11.58 -6.91
CA ILE A 248 6.90 -10.74 -5.94
C ILE A 248 7.76 -10.70 -4.68
N GLY A 249 8.18 -9.52 -4.28
CA GLY A 249 8.97 -9.30 -3.06
C GLY A 249 8.10 -9.16 -1.82
N ASN A 250 8.57 -9.64 -0.67
CA ASN A 250 7.94 -9.55 0.65
C ASN A 250 6.43 -9.88 0.67
N PRO A 251 5.95 -10.98 0.05
CA PRO A 251 4.52 -11.24 -0.06
C PRO A 251 3.79 -11.27 1.29
N GLU A 252 4.46 -11.69 2.36
CA GLU A 252 3.93 -11.75 3.72
C GLU A 252 3.83 -10.41 4.45
N ALA A 253 4.41 -9.33 3.89
CA ALA A 253 4.44 -8.01 4.49
C ALA A 253 3.16 -7.23 4.17
N ILE A 254 2.11 -7.47 4.94
CA ILE A 254 0.78 -6.89 4.79
C ILE A 254 0.45 -6.02 6.00
N GLN A 255 0.17 -4.73 5.77
CA GLN A 255 -0.18 -3.78 6.83
C GLN A 255 -1.69 -3.67 7.02
N PHE A 256 -2.12 -3.71 8.28
CA PHE A 256 -3.47 -3.36 8.70
C PHE A 256 -3.49 -1.93 9.25
N HIS A 257 -4.52 -1.17 8.91
CA HIS A 257 -4.77 0.15 9.48
C HIS A 257 -5.70 0.03 10.68
N PRO A 258 -5.41 0.71 11.79
CA PRO A 258 -6.22 0.62 13.00
C PRO A 258 -7.69 0.99 12.83
N THR A 259 -7.98 1.99 11.99
CA THR A 259 -9.27 2.66 11.95
C THR A 259 -9.99 2.53 10.60
N GLY A 260 -10.43 1.31 10.28
CA GLY A 260 -11.47 1.07 9.28
C GLY A 260 -12.86 1.19 9.92
N ILE A 261 -13.79 1.97 9.31
CA ILE A 261 -15.16 2.15 9.84
C ILE A 261 -15.94 0.84 9.69
N VAL A 262 -16.62 0.40 10.73
CA VAL A 262 -17.53 -0.75 10.66
C VAL A 262 -18.93 -0.29 10.24
N PRO A 263 -19.60 -0.94 9.26
CA PRO A 263 -19.18 -2.18 8.57
C PRO A 263 -18.43 -1.98 7.24
N THR A 264 -18.28 -0.76 6.74
CA THR A 264 -17.84 -0.46 5.38
C THR A 264 -16.34 -0.67 5.14
N ASN A 265 -15.53 -0.70 6.20
CA ASN A 265 -14.07 -0.69 6.20
C ASN A 265 -13.45 0.53 5.48
N ILE A 266 -14.22 1.60 5.23
CA ILE A 266 -13.68 2.85 4.70
C ILE A 266 -12.69 3.41 5.70
N LEU A 267 -11.59 3.97 5.20
CA LEU A 267 -10.52 4.52 6.01
C LEU A 267 -10.98 5.76 6.78
N VAL A 268 -10.76 5.77 8.10
CA VAL A 268 -10.65 7.01 8.87
C VAL A 268 -9.19 7.35 9.02
N THR A 269 -8.81 8.52 8.56
CA THR A 269 -7.41 8.97 8.52
C THR A 269 -6.71 8.89 9.87
N GLU A 270 -5.44 8.55 9.86
CA GLU A 270 -4.56 8.69 11.03
C GLU A 270 -4.50 10.13 11.57
N GLY A 271 -4.81 11.11 10.72
CA GLY A 271 -4.95 12.51 11.13
C GLY A 271 -5.90 12.73 12.30
N CYS A 272 -6.96 11.93 12.43
CA CYS A 272 -7.87 12.00 13.60
C CYS A 272 -7.12 11.73 14.91
N ARG A 273 -6.24 10.72 14.93
CA ARG A 273 -5.41 10.39 16.10
C ARG A 273 -4.25 11.37 16.26
N GLY A 274 -3.69 11.86 15.14
CA GLY A 274 -2.68 12.92 15.10
C GLY A 274 -3.20 14.23 15.68
N ASP A 275 -4.45 14.56 15.41
CA ASP A 275 -5.12 15.75 15.95
C ASP A 275 -5.61 15.54 17.42
N GLY A 276 -5.45 14.33 17.99
CA GLY A 276 -5.72 14.04 19.39
C GLY A 276 -6.87 13.09 19.67
N GLY A 277 -7.47 12.49 18.64
CA GLY A 277 -8.52 11.47 18.80
C GLY A 277 -8.06 10.25 19.60
N THR A 278 -8.94 9.68 20.42
CA THR A 278 -8.67 8.58 21.34
C THR A 278 -9.43 7.31 20.97
N LEU A 279 -8.87 6.15 21.33
CA LEU A 279 -9.49 4.86 21.14
C LEU A 279 -10.11 4.37 22.45
N LEU A 280 -11.40 4.02 22.41
CA LEU A 280 -12.17 3.57 23.55
C LEU A 280 -12.70 2.14 23.34
N ASP A 281 -12.83 1.39 24.44
CA ASP A 281 -13.39 0.04 24.48
C ASP A 281 -14.92 0.03 24.70
N VAL A 282 -15.47 -1.15 24.98
CA VAL A 282 -16.92 -1.33 25.24
C VAL A 282 -17.40 -0.58 26.48
N ASP A 283 -16.52 -0.37 27.47
CA ASP A 283 -16.81 0.36 28.71
C ASP A 283 -16.49 1.87 28.57
N LEU A 284 -16.21 2.34 27.35
CA LEU A 284 -15.79 3.71 27.04
C LEU A 284 -14.48 4.13 27.71
N LYS A 285 -13.64 3.15 28.06
CA LYS A 285 -12.34 3.37 28.66
C LYS A 285 -11.28 3.50 27.56
N ARG A 286 -10.40 4.50 27.69
CA ARG A 286 -9.22 4.64 26.85
C ARG A 286 -8.18 3.61 27.25
N PHE A 287 -7.79 2.71 26.34
CA PHE A 287 -6.95 1.55 26.64
C PHE A 287 -5.52 1.64 26.08
N MET A 288 -5.29 2.40 25.01
CA MET A 288 -3.96 2.46 24.36
C MET A 288 -2.81 2.86 25.28
N PRO A 289 -2.96 3.81 26.24
CA PRO A 289 -1.90 4.13 27.20
C PRO A 289 -1.46 2.96 28.09
N GLU A 290 -2.29 1.94 28.29
CA GLU A 290 -1.94 0.75 29.08
C GLU A 290 -0.98 -0.17 28.31
N TYR A 291 -1.06 -0.16 26.98
CA TYR A 291 -0.23 -0.98 26.11
C TYR A 291 1.01 -0.25 25.61
N GLU A 292 0.88 1.04 25.26
CA GLU A 292 1.95 1.88 24.73
C GLU A 292 1.98 3.25 25.43
N PRO A 293 2.53 3.32 26.64
CA PRO A 293 2.46 4.54 27.47
C PRO A 293 3.09 5.78 26.82
N ALA A 294 4.15 5.59 26.02
CA ALA A 294 4.92 6.68 25.44
C ALA A 294 4.23 7.36 24.24
N LYS A 295 3.52 6.58 23.40
CA LYS A 295 2.95 7.05 22.13
C LYS A 295 1.43 6.86 22.04
N ALA A 296 0.87 5.97 22.85
CA ALA A 296 -0.56 5.62 22.88
C ALA A 296 -1.12 5.42 21.44
N GLU A 297 -2.16 6.16 21.04
CA GLU A 297 -2.79 6.09 19.72
C GLU A 297 -1.86 6.50 18.57
N LEU A 298 -0.72 7.13 18.85
CA LEU A 298 0.30 7.52 17.88
C LEU A 298 1.52 6.56 17.87
N ALA A 299 1.40 5.38 18.46
CA ALA A 299 2.31 4.28 18.16
C ALA A 299 2.18 3.89 16.68
N SER A 300 3.16 3.17 16.13
CA SER A 300 3.11 2.75 14.72
C SER A 300 1.91 1.85 14.43
N ARG A 301 1.48 1.80 13.18
CA ARG A 301 0.23 1.12 12.78
C ARG A 301 0.21 -0.36 13.12
N ASP A 302 1.32 -1.06 12.95
CA ASP A 302 1.47 -2.46 13.33
C ASP A 302 1.20 -2.68 14.82
N VAL A 303 1.69 -1.79 15.65
CA VAL A 303 1.52 -1.84 17.12
C VAL A 303 0.08 -1.53 17.52
N VAL A 304 -0.49 -0.43 17.03
CA VAL A 304 -1.88 -0.06 17.36
C VAL A 304 -2.86 -1.14 16.89
N SER A 305 -2.70 -1.64 15.67
CA SER A 305 -3.59 -2.69 15.14
C SER A 305 -3.49 -3.99 15.95
N ARG A 306 -2.28 -4.39 16.40
CA ARG A 306 -2.11 -5.56 17.27
C ARG A 306 -2.80 -5.35 18.61
N TRP A 307 -2.60 -4.22 19.27
CA TRP A 307 -3.22 -3.98 20.58
C TRP A 307 -4.73 -3.85 20.51
N MET A 308 -5.28 -3.23 19.47
CA MET A 308 -6.73 -3.21 19.23
C MET A 308 -7.27 -4.64 19.08
N THR A 309 -6.62 -5.46 18.24
CA THR A 309 -7.05 -6.85 18.02
C THR A 309 -6.92 -7.69 19.30
N HIS A 310 -5.82 -7.53 20.04
CA HIS A 310 -5.63 -8.19 21.33
C HIS A 310 -6.74 -7.79 22.31
N HIS A 311 -7.03 -6.51 22.46
CA HIS A 311 -8.05 -5.97 23.35
C HIS A 311 -9.45 -6.50 23.00
N ILE A 312 -9.79 -6.58 21.72
CA ILE A 312 -11.02 -7.22 21.24
C ILE A 312 -11.05 -8.71 21.63
N ARG A 313 -9.94 -9.45 21.41
CA ARG A 313 -9.84 -10.88 21.77
C ARG A 313 -9.99 -11.12 23.28
N GLN A 314 -9.62 -10.16 24.11
CA GLN A 314 -9.82 -10.21 25.57
C GLN A 314 -11.28 -9.93 26.00
N GLY A 315 -12.19 -9.68 25.07
CA GLY A 315 -13.60 -9.46 25.34
C GLY A 315 -14.00 -8.00 25.56
N HIS A 316 -13.08 -7.05 25.34
CA HIS A 316 -13.35 -5.61 25.50
C HIS A 316 -13.89 -4.95 24.21
N GLY A 317 -14.17 -5.73 23.18
CA GLY A 317 -14.79 -5.25 21.95
C GLY A 317 -16.30 -5.06 22.07
N VAL A 318 -16.82 -4.07 21.37
CA VAL A 318 -18.25 -3.84 21.21
C VAL A 318 -18.81 -4.87 20.24
N LYS A 319 -19.82 -5.63 20.65
CA LYS A 319 -20.45 -6.65 19.81
C LYS A 319 -21.37 -6.01 18.77
N SER A 320 -21.28 -6.45 17.52
CA SER A 320 -22.20 -6.05 16.46
C SER A 320 -22.46 -7.19 15.45
N PRO A 321 -23.55 -7.11 14.66
CA PRO A 321 -23.82 -8.08 13.59
C PRO A 321 -22.72 -8.14 12.52
N TYR A 322 -21.86 -7.11 12.46
CA TYR A 322 -20.80 -6.97 11.48
C TYR A 322 -19.42 -7.35 12.04
N GLY A 323 -19.37 -7.94 13.23
CA GLY A 323 -18.18 -8.29 13.98
C GLY A 323 -17.84 -7.26 15.07
N ASP A 324 -16.90 -7.66 15.92
CA ASP A 324 -16.48 -6.84 17.06
C ASP A 324 -15.70 -5.60 16.60
N HIS A 325 -15.88 -4.50 17.33
CA HIS A 325 -15.21 -3.23 17.04
C HIS A 325 -14.87 -2.47 18.33
N LEU A 326 -14.18 -1.36 18.18
CA LEU A 326 -13.86 -0.38 19.22
C LEU A 326 -14.38 0.99 18.76
N TRP A 327 -14.25 1.99 19.62
CA TRP A 327 -14.67 3.35 19.30
C TRP A 327 -13.48 4.26 19.05
N LEU A 328 -13.59 5.11 18.01
CA LEU A 328 -12.73 6.29 17.86
C LEU A 328 -13.54 7.51 18.33
N ASP A 329 -13.01 8.23 19.31
CA ASP A 329 -13.61 9.47 19.83
C ASP A 329 -12.81 10.69 19.36
N ILE A 330 -13.46 11.57 18.60
CA ILE A 330 -12.92 12.86 18.16
C ILE A 330 -13.80 14.04 18.58
N ARG A 331 -14.88 13.80 19.35
CA ARG A 331 -15.87 14.80 19.76
C ARG A 331 -15.25 15.96 20.53
N HIS A 332 -14.24 15.68 21.36
CA HIS A 332 -13.52 16.69 22.16
C HIS A 332 -12.70 17.68 21.34
N LEU A 333 -12.40 17.36 20.05
CA LEU A 333 -11.75 18.30 19.14
C LEU A 333 -12.67 19.48 18.77
N GLY A 334 -13.98 19.31 18.93
CA GLY A 334 -14.99 20.34 18.70
C GLY A 334 -15.41 20.49 17.22
N ALA A 335 -16.64 20.93 17.04
CA ALA A 335 -17.28 21.04 15.72
C ALA A 335 -16.48 21.89 14.72
N ARG A 336 -15.87 23.01 15.16
CA ARG A 336 -15.06 23.87 14.28
C ARG A 336 -13.85 23.12 13.72
N HIS A 337 -13.13 22.38 14.57
CA HIS A 337 -11.96 21.61 14.14
C HIS A 337 -12.36 20.51 13.14
N ILE A 338 -13.39 19.72 13.47
CA ILE A 338 -13.87 18.63 12.62
C ILE A 338 -14.27 19.15 11.24
N LYS A 339 -15.11 20.18 11.18
CA LYS A 339 -15.59 20.76 9.90
C LYS A 339 -14.49 21.39 9.03
N HIS A 340 -13.39 21.86 9.62
CA HIS A 340 -12.32 22.51 8.86
C HIS A 340 -11.10 21.63 8.60
N LYS A 341 -10.79 20.69 9.48
CA LYS A 341 -9.57 19.86 9.40
C LYS A 341 -9.85 18.40 9.04
N LEU A 342 -11.05 17.91 9.36
CA LEU A 342 -11.48 16.52 9.21
C LEU A 342 -12.83 16.44 8.47
N ARG A 343 -13.03 17.32 7.47
CA ARG A 343 -14.30 17.42 6.73
C ARG A 343 -14.66 16.13 5.99
N GLU A 344 -13.68 15.49 5.35
CA GLU A 344 -13.92 14.21 4.65
C GLU A 344 -14.29 13.10 5.64
N VAL A 345 -13.75 13.12 6.86
CA VAL A 345 -14.13 12.18 7.92
C VAL A 345 -15.59 12.39 8.33
N GLU A 346 -16.03 13.66 8.52
CA GLU A 346 -17.43 13.99 8.79
C GLU A 346 -18.34 13.48 7.66
N GLU A 347 -18.01 13.80 6.40
CA GLU A 347 -18.77 13.38 5.22
C GLU A 347 -18.85 11.84 5.08
N ILE A 348 -17.75 11.13 5.33
CA ILE A 348 -17.71 9.67 5.28
C ILE A 348 -18.58 9.06 6.37
N CYS A 349 -18.48 9.56 7.62
CA CYS A 349 -19.29 9.05 8.73
C CYS A 349 -20.78 9.27 8.47
N GLN A 350 -21.17 10.45 8.00
CA GLN A 350 -22.57 10.78 7.71
C GLN A 350 -23.12 9.99 6.52
N ASN A 351 -22.39 9.97 5.40
CA ASN A 351 -22.88 9.40 4.15
C ASN A 351 -22.90 7.87 4.13
N PHE A 352 -21.98 7.20 4.83
CA PHE A 352 -21.84 5.75 4.77
C PHE A 352 -22.27 5.03 6.05
N ASN A 353 -22.33 5.71 7.19
CA ASN A 353 -22.72 5.12 8.47
C ASN A 353 -23.90 5.83 9.15
N GLY A 354 -24.31 7.02 8.66
CA GLY A 354 -25.34 7.81 9.31
C GLY A 354 -24.95 8.35 10.69
N ILE A 355 -23.64 8.52 10.93
CA ILE A 355 -23.06 8.95 12.21
C ILE A 355 -22.58 10.41 12.08
N ASP A 356 -22.91 11.25 13.07
CA ASP A 356 -22.32 12.56 13.23
C ASP A 356 -21.11 12.51 14.18
N PRO A 357 -19.87 12.54 13.68
CA PRO A 357 -18.67 12.38 14.50
C PRO A 357 -18.41 13.58 15.44
N ILE A 358 -19.18 14.67 15.32
CA ILE A 358 -19.16 15.81 16.26
C ILE A 358 -19.81 15.42 17.60
N THR A 359 -20.83 14.55 17.55
CA THR A 359 -21.66 14.19 18.72
C THR A 359 -21.63 12.70 19.05
N GLU A 360 -21.24 11.86 18.08
CA GLU A 360 -21.29 10.41 18.20
C GLU A 360 -19.88 9.78 18.05
N LEU A 361 -19.72 8.58 18.61
CA LEU A 361 -18.51 7.78 18.49
C LEU A 361 -18.46 7.07 17.13
N ILE A 362 -17.26 6.94 16.56
CA ILE A 362 -17.05 6.26 15.29
C ILE A 362 -16.68 4.80 15.55
N PRO A 363 -17.46 3.80 15.06
CA PRO A 363 -17.11 2.38 15.21
C PRO A 363 -15.94 2.03 14.28
N VAL A 364 -14.84 1.54 14.85
CA VAL A 364 -13.62 1.24 14.10
C VAL A 364 -13.04 -0.11 14.47
N ARG A 365 -12.39 -0.75 13.50
CA ARG A 365 -11.55 -1.95 13.72
C ARG A 365 -10.37 -1.95 12.76
N PRO A 366 -9.30 -2.72 13.07
CA PRO A 366 -8.23 -2.93 12.12
C PRO A 366 -8.72 -3.58 10.83
N ALA A 367 -8.32 -3.01 9.69
CA ALA A 367 -8.61 -3.53 8.35
C ALA A 367 -7.34 -3.53 7.50
N GLN A 368 -7.21 -4.49 6.59
CA GLN A 368 -6.09 -4.50 5.66
C GLN A 368 -6.04 -3.17 4.90
N HIS A 369 -4.83 -2.61 4.74
CA HIS A 369 -4.70 -1.25 4.22
C HIS A 369 -3.61 -1.08 3.16
N TYR A 370 -2.41 -1.63 3.37
CA TYR A 370 -1.28 -1.44 2.48
C TYR A 370 -0.51 -2.75 2.28
N THR A 371 -0.08 -2.99 1.05
CA THR A 371 0.80 -4.11 0.73
C THR A 371 2.22 -3.57 0.54
N MET A 372 3.15 -3.89 1.47
CA MET A 372 4.57 -3.60 1.26
C MET A 372 5.19 -4.58 0.24
N ALA A 373 4.42 -5.60 -0.10
CA ALA A 373 4.68 -6.56 -1.16
C ALA A 373 4.38 -5.97 -2.55
N GLY A 374 5.02 -6.49 -3.57
CA GLY A 374 4.79 -6.08 -4.96
C GLY A 374 5.83 -6.64 -5.90
N VAL A 375 5.83 -6.19 -7.15
CA VAL A 375 6.86 -6.51 -8.14
C VAL A 375 8.24 -6.12 -7.59
N ARG A 376 9.15 -7.08 -7.44
CA ARG A 376 10.49 -6.80 -6.93
C ARG A 376 11.29 -5.98 -7.95
N THR A 377 11.81 -4.85 -7.51
CA THR A 377 12.65 -3.95 -8.31
C THR A 377 13.98 -3.67 -7.63
N ASP A 378 14.96 -3.27 -8.41
CA ASP A 378 16.14 -2.61 -7.87
C ASP A 378 15.86 -1.17 -7.45
N LYS A 379 16.88 -0.45 -6.98
CA LYS A 379 16.75 0.95 -6.55
C LYS A 379 16.36 1.93 -7.67
N THR A 380 16.53 1.55 -8.95
CA THR A 380 16.13 2.36 -10.10
C THR A 380 14.68 2.12 -10.54
N GLY A 381 13.99 1.18 -9.90
CA GLY A 381 12.64 0.72 -10.26
C GLY A 381 12.61 -0.31 -11.38
N ALA A 382 13.76 -0.78 -11.87
CA ALA A 382 13.82 -1.85 -12.86
C ALA A 382 13.43 -3.19 -12.21
N ALA A 383 12.43 -3.88 -12.79
CA ALA A 383 11.94 -5.14 -12.28
C ALA A 383 12.96 -6.26 -12.50
N TYR A 384 13.06 -7.17 -11.53
CA TYR A 384 13.86 -8.38 -11.69
C TYR A 384 13.23 -9.30 -12.75
N GLY A 385 14.06 -10.00 -13.48
CA GLY A 385 13.66 -11.04 -14.41
C GLY A 385 13.40 -10.58 -15.85
N LEU A 386 12.97 -9.34 -16.09
CA LEU A 386 12.66 -8.85 -17.44
C LEU A 386 13.27 -7.47 -17.72
N LYS A 387 14.15 -7.37 -18.70
CA LYS A 387 14.66 -6.09 -19.20
C LYS A 387 13.52 -5.25 -19.81
N GLY A 388 13.53 -3.95 -19.55
CA GLY A 388 12.48 -3.03 -20.05
C GLY A 388 11.19 -3.04 -19.24
N LEU A 389 11.11 -3.88 -18.17
CA LEU A 389 10.02 -3.82 -17.21
C LEU A 389 10.46 -3.03 -15.97
N PHE A 390 9.57 -2.17 -15.48
CA PHE A 390 9.75 -1.35 -14.28
C PHE A 390 8.51 -1.45 -13.39
N SER A 391 8.62 -1.02 -12.14
CA SER A 391 7.46 -0.84 -11.27
C SER A 391 7.67 0.33 -10.32
N ALA A 392 6.57 1.01 -9.92
CA ALA A 392 6.62 2.18 -9.04
C ALA A 392 5.38 2.27 -8.14
N GLY A 393 5.53 2.89 -6.96
CA GLY A 393 4.50 3.03 -5.95
C GLY A 393 4.13 1.69 -5.32
N GLU A 394 2.95 1.57 -4.75
CA GLU A 394 2.49 0.36 -4.02
C GLU A 394 2.43 -0.93 -4.88
N ALA A 395 2.54 -0.82 -6.20
CA ALA A 395 2.66 -2.00 -7.07
C ALA A 395 4.06 -2.65 -7.00
N ALA A 396 5.05 -1.89 -6.55
CA ALA A 396 6.44 -2.30 -6.45
C ALA A 396 6.80 -2.75 -5.03
N CYS A 397 7.59 -3.80 -4.90
CA CYS A 397 8.46 -3.99 -3.76
C CYS A 397 9.80 -3.28 -4.07
N TRP A 398 9.77 -1.95 -4.00
CA TRP A 398 10.96 -1.09 -4.04
C TRP A 398 11.75 -1.21 -2.74
N ASP A 399 11.05 -1.74 -1.74
CA ASP A 399 11.50 -2.06 -0.39
C ASP A 399 11.85 -0.83 0.46
N LEU A 400 11.12 0.26 0.23
CA LEU A 400 11.16 1.45 1.09
C LEU A 400 10.57 1.16 2.48
N HIS A 401 9.53 0.34 2.54
CA HIS A 401 8.70 0.19 3.74
C HIS A 401 9.00 -1.04 4.58
N GLY A 402 9.73 -2.01 4.04
CA GLY A 402 10.02 -3.26 4.73
C GLY A 402 8.77 -3.95 5.29
N PHE A 403 8.72 -4.16 6.60
CA PHE A 403 7.61 -4.86 7.24
C PHE A 403 6.59 -3.95 7.95
N ASN A 404 6.76 -2.64 7.88
CA ASN A 404 5.75 -1.70 8.35
C ASN A 404 5.96 -0.31 7.77
N ARG A 405 4.96 0.18 7.05
CA ARG A 405 4.98 1.50 6.42
C ARG A 405 4.56 2.58 7.40
N LEU A 406 5.35 3.65 7.51
CA LEU A 406 4.97 4.85 8.25
C LEU A 406 3.85 5.61 7.55
N GLY A 407 2.96 6.22 8.35
CA GLY A 407 1.89 7.07 7.83
C GLY A 407 2.47 8.23 7.01
N GLY A 408 1.84 8.53 5.85
CA GLY A 408 2.30 9.58 4.94
C GLY A 408 3.47 9.20 4.01
N ASN A 409 4.24 8.15 4.30
CA ASN A 409 5.28 7.67 3.39
C ASN A 409 4.72 7.07 2.09
N SER A 410 3.49 6.52 2.08
CA SER A 410 2.92 5.96 0.86
C SER A 410 2.58 7.00 -0.21
N LEU A 411 1.95 8.13 0.18
CA LEU A 411 1.74 9.22 -0.75
C LEU A 411 3.05 9.84 -1.21
N ALA A 412 4.01 10.01 -0.27
CA ALA A 412 5.35 10.45 -0.62
C ALA A 412 6.02 9.49 -1.60
N GLU A 413 5.92 8.16 -1.38
CA GLU A 413 6.48 7.17 -2.29
C GLU A 413 5.87 7.26 -3.70
N THR A 414 4.54 7.38 -3.84
CA THR A 414 3.95 7.46 -5.18
C THR A 414 4.52 8.61 -6.00
N VAL A 415 4.75 9.76 -5.37
CA VAL A 415 5.33 10.94 -6.05
C VAL A 415 6.84 10.81 -6.22
N VAL A 416 7.55 10.42 -5.17
CA VAL A 416 9.03 10.34 -5.16
C VAL A 416 9.53 9.17 -6.00
N ALA A 417 8.98 7.96 -5.81
CA ALA A 417 9.36 6.81 -6.63
C ALA A 417 8.95 7.04 -8.09
N GLY A 418 7.74 7.59 -8.33
CA GLY A 418 7.32 7.97 -9.68
C GLY A 418 8.32 8.91 -10.37
N LYS A 419 8.85 9.90 -9.62
CA LYS A 419 9.91 10.79 -10.13
C LYS A 419 11.21 10.05 -10.41
N ILE A 420 11.77 9.36 -9.43
CA ILE A 420 13.06 8.67 -9.56
C ILE A 420 13.01 7.61 -10.66
N VAL A 421 12.00 6.75 -10.63
CA VAL A 421 11.81 5.69 -11.63
C VAL A 421 11.57 6.30 -13.02
N GLY A 422 10.78 7.38 -13.13
CA GLY A 422 10.55 8.09 -14.38
C GLY A 422 11.83 8.67 -14.96
N GLU A 423 12.67 9.32 -14.16
CA GLU A 423 13.99 9.82 -14.58
C GLU A 423 14.90 8.67 -15.05
N LYS A 424 14.89 7.52 -14.36
CA LYS A 424 15.67 6.34 -14.77
C LYS A 424 15.14 5.70 -16.07
N ILE A 425 13.83 5.70 -16.27
CA ILE A 425 13.24 5.27 -17.54
C ILE A 425 13.65 6.22 -18.68
N VAL A 426 13.69 7.52 -18.45
CA VAL A 426 14.19 8.49 -19.45
C VAL A 426 15.66 8.21 -19.81
N GLU A 427 16.51 7.94 -18.82
CA GLU A 427 17.90 7.54 -19.07
C GLU A 427 17.97 6.23 -19.89
N PHE A 428 17.16 5.23 -19.53
CA PHE A 428 17.07 3.95 -20.23
C PHE A 428 16.63 4.11 -21.69
N LEU A 429 15.58 4.90 -21.94
CA LEU A 429 15.00 5.11 -23.26
C LEU A 429 15.96 5.83 -24.24
N LYS A 430 16.87 6.68 -23.76
CA LYS A 430 17.87 7.37 -24.60
C LYS A 430 18.84 6.43 -25.31
N GLY A 431 19.07 5.24 -24.80
CA GLY A 431 20.03 4.28 -25.33
C GLY A 431 19.46 2.91 -25.67
N TYR A 432 18.13 2.76 -25.64
CA TYR A 432 17.50 1.46 -25.77
C TYR A 432 16.46 1.41 -26.90
N GLU A 433 16.59 0.40 -27.76
CA GLU A 433 15.58 0.00 -28.74
C GLU A 433 15.15 -1.43 -28.46
N VAL A 434 13.84 -1.63 -28.32
CA VAL A 434 13.28 -2.97 -28.13
C VAL A 434 13.15 -3.68 -29.46
N GLN A 435 13.57 -4.94 -29.51
CA GLN A 435 13.36 -5.81 -30.67
C GLN A 435 12.04 -6.54 -30.52
N ILE A 436 11.05 -6.16 -31.31
CA ILE A 436 9.72 -6.77 -31.24
C ILE A 436 9.75 -8.13 -31.95
N ASN A 437 9.56 -9.21 -31.17
CA ASN A 437 9.36 -10.54 -31.73
C ASN A 437 7.87 -10.77 -32.03
N THR A 438 7.51 -10.69 -33.31
CA THR A 438 6.11 -10.82 -33.76
C THR A 438 5.50 -12.21 -33.47
N ALA A 439 6.31 -13.27 -33.36
CA ALA A 439 5.81 -14.60 -32.98
C ALA A 439 5.36 -14.60 -31.52
N VAL A 440 6.16 -14.04 -30.61
CA VAL A 440 5.83 -13.90 -29.18
C VAL A 440 4.57 -13.04 -28.99
N VAL A 441 4.43 -11.94 -29.75
CA VAL A 441 3.24 -11.11 -29.73
C VAL A 441 1.98 -11.91 -30.11
N ARG A 442 2.05 -12.67 -31.22
CA ARG A 442 0.92 -13.50 -31.68
C ARG A 442 0.56 -14.59 -30.67
N GLU A 443 1.55 -15.23 -30.06
CA GLU A 443 1.33 -16.25 -29.03
C GLU A 443 0.64 -15.67 -27.79
N ALA A 444 1.09 -14.53 -27.28
CA ALA A 444 0.46 -13.85 -26.15
C ALA A 444 -1.01 -13.50 -26.43
N VAL A 445 -1.30 -12.95 -27.62
CA VAL A 445 -2.66 -12.62 -28.02
C VAL A 445 -3.53 -13.87 -28.17
N ALA A 446 -3.01 -14.94 -28.78
CA ALA A 446 -3.75 -16.20 -28.95
C ALA A 446 -4.09 -16.82 -27.59
N ARG A 447 -3.12 -16.90 -26.69
CA ARG A 447 -3.30 -17.42 -25.32
C ARG A 447 -4.38 -16.67 -24.56
N ASP A 448 -4.35 -15.32 -24.58
CA ASP A 448 -5.34 -14.51 -23.87
C ASP A 448 -6.71 -14.57 -24.55
N GLY A 449 -6.77 -14.61 -25.88
CA GLY A 449 -8.01 -14.84 -26.63
C GLY A 449 -8.66 -16.16 -26.28
N GLU A 450 -7.92 -17.27 -26.32
CA GLU A 450 -8.40 -18.60 -25.96
C GLU A 450 -8.87 -18.69 -24.50
N ARG A 451 -8.17 -17.99 -23.58
CA ARG A 451 -8.58 -17.91 -22.18
C ARG A 451 -9.94 -17.24 -22.02
N ILE A 452 -10.15 -16.13 -22.70
CA ILE A 452 -11.42 -15.39 -22.69
C ILE A 452 -12.53 -16.23 -23.36
N ASP A 453 -12.25 -16.82 -24.53
CA ASP A 453 -13.23 -17.65 -25.26
C ASP A 453 -13.68 -18.85 -24.43
N ARG A 454 -12.77 -19.51 -23.71
CA ARG A 454 -13.12 -20.60 -22.79
C ARG A 454 -14.07 -20.15 -21.68
N LEU A 455 -13.84 -18.97 -21.10
CA LEU A 455 -14.71 -18.42 -20.06
C LEU A 455 -16.11 -18.09 -20.62
N ILE A 456 -16.18 -17.44 -21.78
CA ILE A 456 -17.44 -16.99 -22.41
C ILE A 456 -18.26 -18.15 -22.94
N SER A 457 -17.63 -19.19 -23.52
CA SER A 457 -18.33 -20.36 -24.06
C SER A 457 -18.99 -21.24 -23.01
N GLY A 458 -18.74 -20.98 -21.72
CA GLY A 458 -19.27 -21.79 -20.61
C GLY A 458 -18.61 -23.15 -20.45
N ASN A 459 -17.54 -23.43 -21.20
CA ASN A 459 -16.83 -24.73 -21.16
C ASN A 459 -15.84 -24.84 -19.99
N ASN A 460 -15.67 -23.76 -19.20
CA ASN A 460 -14.64 -23.73 -18.16
C ASN A 460 -15.10 -24.32 -16.81
N GLY A 461 -16.42 -24.39 -16.56
CA GLY A 461 -16.95 -24.92 -15.30
C GLY A 461 -18.20 -24.20 -14.79
N LYS A 462 -18.56 -24.45 -13.54
CA LYS A 462 -19.77 -23.91 -12.90
C LYS A 462 -19.51 -23.17 -11.57
N GLU A 463 -18.25 -23.06 -11.16
CA GLU A 463 -17.93 -22.31 -9.93
C GLU A 463 -18.21 -20.81 -10.13
N ASN A 464 -18.86 -20.20 -9.14
CA ASN A 464 -19.13 -18.76 -9.16
C ASN A 464 -17.86 -17.99 -8.74
N VAL A 465 -17.43 -17.06 -9.57
CA VAL A 465 -16.21 -16.27 -9.31
C VAL A 465 -16.25 -15.49 -7.99
N PHE A 466 -17.42 -14.96 -7.63
CA PHE A 466 -17.57 -14.18 -6.39
C PHE A 466 -17.57 -15.09 -5.16
N ALA A 467 -18.10 -16.32 -5.26
CA ALA A 467 -18.01 -17.30 -4.18
C ALA A 467 -16.58 -17.80 -3.95
N VAL A 468 -15.82 -18.04 -5.02
CA VAL A 468 -14.39 -18.38 -4.93
C VAL A 468 -13.59 -17.25 -4.31
N ARG A 469 -13.83 -16.00 -4.75
CA ARG A 469 -13.19 -14.81 -4.19
C ARG A 469 -13.51 -14.64 -2.71
N GLN A 470 -14.77 -14.80 -2.31
CA GLN A 470 -15.18 -14.70 -0.90
C GLN A 470 -14.53 -15.77 -0.04
N ALA A 471 -14.41 -17.01 -0.53
CA ALA A 471 -13.73 -18.09 0.18
C ALA A 471 -12.26 -17.74 0.43
N MET A 472 -11.52 -17.25 -0.60
CA MET A 472 -10.14 -16.77 -0.47
C MET A 472 -10.03 -15.61 0.55
N GLN A 473 -10.93 -14.64 0.47
CA GLN A 473 -10.91 -13.46 1.35
C GLN A 473 -11.18 -13.83 2.82
N ASN A 474 -12.08 -14.78 3.07
CA ASN A 474 -12.35 -15.29 4.41
C ASN A 474 -11.15 -16.03 4.96
N GLU A 475 -10.54 -16.92 4.15
CA GLU A 475 -9.38 -17.72 4.54
C GLU A 475 -8.20 -16.83 4.98
N LEU A 476 -7.88 -15.80 4.19
CA LEU A 476 -6.82 -14.88 4.55
C LEU A 476 -7.14 -14.06 5.79
N MET A 477 -8.39 -13.64 5.96
CA MET A 477 -8.78 -12.85 7.13
C MET A 477 -8.74 -13.66 8.42
N GLU A 478 -9.13 -14.93 8.36
CA GLU A 478 -9.17 -15.83 9.51
C GLU A 478 -7.79 -16.33 9.94
N HIS A 479 -6.94 -16.74 8.98
CA HIS A 479 -5.71 -17.49 9.27
C HIS A 479 -4.42 -16.76 8.91
N VAL A 480 -4.49 -15.67 8.11
CA VAL A 480 -3.33 -14.88 7.65
C VAL A 480 -3.51 -13.40 7.98
N GLY A 481 -4.17 -13.11 9.08
CA GLY A 481 -4.48 -11.75 9.55
C GLY A 481 -3.32 -11.07 10.27
N ILE A 482 -3.66 -10.28 11.30
CA ILE A 482 -2.68 -9.53 12.12
C ILE A 482 -1.83 -10.46 12.97
N PHE A 483 -2.46 -11.42 13.65
CA PHE A 483 -1.76 -12.49 14.38
C PHE A 483 -1.75 -13.75 13.54
N ARG A 484 -0.63 -14.43 13.54
CA ARG A 484 -0.36 -15.62 12.73
C ARG A 484 0.33 -16.69 13.58
N ASN A 485 0.06 -17.96 13.31
CA ASN A 485 0.79 -19.09 13.89
C ASN A 485 0.95 -20.20 12.86
N GLY A 486 1.88 -21.13 13.08
CA GLY A 486 2.20 -22.18 12.13
C GLY A 486 1.02 -23.05 11.75
N THR A 487 0.21 -23.48 12.74
CA THR A 487 -0.94 -24.37 12.51
C THR A 487 -2.00 -23.70 11.63
N ASP A 488 -2.34 -22.44 11.90
CA ASP A 488 -3.32 -21.72 11.09
C ASP A 488 -2.78 -21.40 9.69
N LEU A 489 -1.48 -21.08 9.57
CA LEU A 489 -0.86 -20.83 8.28
C LEU A 489 -0.76 -22.10 7.40
N GLU A 490 -0.45 -23.27 7.98
CA GLU A 490 -0.47 -24.55 7.27
C GLU A 490 -1.87 -24.86 6.74
N LYS A 491 -2.89 -24.67 7.58
CA LYS A 491 -4.29 -24.83 7.19
C LYS A 491 -4.68 -23.86 6.08
N ALA A 492 -4.27 -22.58 6.19
CA ALA A 492 -4.53 -21.58 5.16
C ALA A 492 -3.94 -21.96 3.80
N VAL A 493 -2.69 -22.46 3.79
CA VAL A 493 -2.04 -22.91 2.57
C VAL A 493 -2.82 -24.06 1.93
N GLN A 494 -3.23 -25.07 2.70
CA GLN A 494 -4.03 -26.20 2.20
C GLN A 494 -5.38 -25.74 1.65
N ASN A 495 -6.13 -24.94 2.40
CA ASN A 495 -7.44 -24.42 1.97
C ASN A 495 -7.31 -23.53 0.71
N LEU A 496 -6.29 -22.69 0.63
CA LEU A 496 -6.03 -21.86 -0.54
C LEU A 496 -5.65 -22.70 -1.78
N GLN A 497 -4.95 -23.82 -1.62
CA GLN A 497 -4.72 -24.76 -2.74
C GLN A 497 -6.05 -25.37 -3.25
N GLU A 498 -6.96 -25.76 -2.37
CA GLU A 498 -8.30 -26.22 -2.75
C GLU A 498 -9.10 -25.09 -3.46
N ILE A 499 -9.04 -23.87 -2.92
CA ILE A 499 -9.69 -22.70 -3.54
C ILE A 499 -9.05 -22.43 -4.92
N TYR A 500 -7.76 -22.64 -5.10
CA TYR A 500 -7.08 -22.52 -6.41
C TYR A 500 -7.63 -23.55 -7.43
N GLN A 501 -7.86 -24.80 -7.01
CA GLN A 501 -8.49 -25.80 -7.89
C GLN A 501 -9.96 -25.42 -8.26
N ARG A 502 -10.70 -24.78 -7.35
CA ARG A 502 -12.02 -24.20 -7.63
C ARG A 502 -11.93 -23.02 -8.61
N ALA A 503 -10.93 -22.12 -8.43
CA ALA A 503 -10.71 -21.00 -9.32
C ALA A 503 -10.46 -21.42 -10.79
N LYS A 504 -9.85 -22.57 -11.02
CA LYS A 504 -9.67 -23.17 -12.36
C LYS A 504 -11.00 -23.59 -13.02
N LYS A 505 -12.07 -23.76 -12.23
CA LYS A 505 -13.40 -24.25 -12.67
C LYS A 505 -14.46 -23.14 -12.71
N VAL A 506 -14.04 -21.87 -12.63
CA VAL A 506 -14.97 -20.72 -12.69
C VAL A 506 -15.63 -20.64 -14.05
N GLY A 507 -16.95 -20.50 -14.05
CA GLY A 507 -17.77 -20.23 -15.23
C GLY A 507 -18.49 -18.89 -15.10
N LEU A 508 -19.03 -18.40 -16.20
CA LEU A 508 -19.75 -17.14 -16.25
C LEU A 508 -21.28 -17.37 -16.34
N HIS A 509 -22.05 -16.47 -15.73
CA HIS A 509 -23.50 -16.40 -15.91
C HIS A 509 -23.88 -15.61 -17.17
N SER A 510 -23.02 -14.65 -17.55
CA SER A 510 -23.21 -13.81 -18.74
C SER A 510 -22.10 -14.05 -19.75
N ASN A 511 -22.48 -14.24 -21.01
CA ASN A 511 -21.56 -14.35 -22.15
C ASN A 511 -21.24 -13.00 -22.82
N ALA A 512 -21.65 -11.89 -22.23
CA ALA A 512 -21.31 -10.56 -22.73
C ALA A 512 -19.78 -10.35 -22.67
N ILE A 513 -19.19 -9.89 -23.78
CA ILE A 513 -17.74 -9.63 -23.86
C ILE A 513 -17.36 -8.25 -23.31
N GLY A 514 -18.21 -7.25 -23.47
CA GLY A 514 -18.02 -5.88 -22.98
C GLY A 514 -18.94 -5.57 -21.80
N VAL A 515 -18.54 -4.61 -20.96
CA VAL A 515 -19.27 -4.18 -19.74
C VAL A 515 -19.65 -5.37 -18.85
N ASN A 516 -18.77 -6.33 -18.71
CA ASN A 516 -18.96 -7.54 -17.94
C ASN A 516 -18.00 -7.61 -16.73
N PRO A 517 -18.42 -7.18 -15.52
CA PRO A 517 -17.60 -7.26 -14.32
C PRO A 517 -17.25 -8.70 -13.92
N GLU A 518 -18.17 -9.66 -14.17
CA GLU A 518 -17.93 -11.08 -13.87
C GLU A 518 -16.75 -11.63 -14.67
N LEU A 519 -16.69 -11.33 -15.97
CA LEU A 519 -15.55 -11.68 -16.82
C LEU A 519 -14.24 -11.03 -16.33
N THR A 520 -14.29 -9.77 -15.91
CA THR A 520 -13.13 -9.05 -15.37
C THR A 520 -12.54 -9.77 -14.15
N PHE A 521 -13.38 -10.22 -13.21
CA PHE A 521 -12.94 -11.02 -12.07
C PHE A 521 -12.53 -12.43 -12.45
N ALA A 522 -13.25 -13.08 -13.36
CA ALA A 522 -12.94 -14.45 -13.79
C ALA A 522 -11.56 -14.57 -14.47
N ILE A 523 -11.15 -13.55 -15.23
CA ILE A 523 -9.79 -13.48 -15.81
C ILE A 523 -8.73 -13.44 -14.71
N LYS A 524 -8.97 -12.78 -13.58
CA LYS A 524 -7.96 -12.55 -12.53
C LYS A 524 -8.00 -13.53 -11.36
N ILE A 525 -9.12 -14.23 -11.14
CA ILE A 525 -9.34 -14.99 -9.89
C ILE A 525 -8.25 -16.02 -9.59
N GLN A 526 -7.73 -16.72 -10.60
CA GLN A 526 -6.64 -17.67 -10.40
C GLN A 526 -5.36 -16.95 -9.92
N GLY A 527 -5.04 -15.80 -10.52
CA GLY A 527 -3.91 -14.97 -10.10
C GLY A 527 -4.08 -14.39 -8.69
N MET A 528 -5.30 -13.96 -8.33
CA MET A 528 -5.59 -13.50 -6.96
C MET A 528 -5.34 -14.61 -5.94
N VAL A 529 -5.78 -15.85 -6.21
CA VAL A 529 -5.54 -16.99 -5.29
C VAL A 529 -4.05 -17.34 -5.23
N ARG A 530 -3.30 -17.24 -6.34
CA ARG A 530 -1.84 -17.42 -6.33
C ARG A 530 -1.13 -16.35 -5.50
N LEU A 531 -1.55 -15.09 -5.57
CA LEU A 531 -1.04 -14.03 -4.68
C LEU A 531 -1.35 -14.35 -3.21
N ALA A 532 -2.57 -14.82 -2.91
CA ALA A 532 -2.94 -15.24 -1.57
C ALA A 532 -2.06 -16.40 -1.07
N LEU A 533 -1.74 -17.36 -1.93
CA LEU A 533 -0.80 -18.45 -1.63
C LEU A 533 0.63 -17.93 -1.41
N CYS A 534 1.09 -16.94 -2.18
CA CYS A 534 2.39 -16.31 -1.94
C CYS A 534 2.45 -15.66 -0.55
N VAL A 535 1.36 -14.96 -0.14
CA VAL A 535 1.24 -14.34 1.18
C VAL A 535 1.26 -15.40 2.29
N ALA A 536 0.39 -16.40 2.21
CA ALA A 536 0.24 -17.43 3.25
C ALA A 536 1.51 -18.30 3.37
N TYR A 537 2.07 -18.73 2.25
CA TYR A 537 3.25 -19.58 2.23
C TYR A 537 4.51 -18.81 2.64
N GLY A 538 4.67 -17.56 2.19
CA GLY A 538 5.72 -16.66 2.67
C GLY A 538 5.67 -16.45 4.18
N ALA A 539 4.47 -16.20 4.72
CA ALA A 539 4.24 -16.05 6.16
C ALA A 539 4.55 -17.34 6.95
N LEU A 540 4.20 -18.51 6.41
CA LEU A 540 4.48 -19.81 7.03
C LEU A 540 6.01 -20.04 7.13
N GLN A 541 6.74 -19.75 6.06
CA GLN A 541 8.19 -20.00 5.99
C GLN A 541 9.00 -18.99 6.82
N ARG A 542 8.50 -17.76 7.05
CA ARG A 542 9.18 -16.76 7.86
C ARG A 542 8.94 -17.01 9.36
N THR A 543 9.92 -17.61 10.01
CA THR A 543 9.86 -18.03 11.42
C THR A 543 10.43 -16.96 12.36
N GLU A 544 9.85 -15.77 12.30
CA GLU A 544 10.13 -14.62 13.18
C GLU A 544 8.90 -13.74 13.30
N SER A 545 8.96 -12.71 14.15
CA SER A 545 8.04 -11.58 14.15
C SER A 545 8.79 -10.29 13.80
N ARG A 546 8.33 -9.58 12.74
CA ARG A 546 8.92 -8.33 12.28
C ARG A 546 7.83 -7.40 11.77
N GLY A 547 7.73 -6.18 12.32
CA GLY A 547 6.74 -5.19 11.89
C GLY A 547 5.32 -5.77 11.89
N CYS A 548 4.65 -5.76 10.74
CA CYS A 548 3.30 -6.27 10.57
C CYS A 548 3.20 -7.81 10.52
N HIS A 549 4.31 -8.50 10.35
CA HIS A 549 4.36 -9.96 10.42
C HIS A 549 4.53 -10.40 11.87
N ALA A 550 3.42 -10.75 12.55
CA ALA A 550 3.41 -11.13 13.95
C ALA A 550 3.05 -12.62 14.11
N ARG A 551 4.06 -13.43 14.44
CA ARG A 551 3.95 -14.87 14.71
C ARG A 551 3.80 -15.11 16.21
N GLU A 552 2.65 -15.66 16.63
CA GLU A 552 2.41 -16.00 18.04
C GLU A 552 3.30 -17.17 18.53
N ASP A 553 3.78 -17.99 17.60
CA ASP A 553 4.71 -19.10 17.83
C ASP A 553 6.19 -18.73 17.68
N TYR A 554 6.50 -17.53 17.15
CA TYR A 554 7.84 -16.97 16.99
C TYR A 554 7.85 -15.48 17.39
N GLU A 555 7.78 -15.20 18.67
CA GLU A 555 7.65 -13.84 19.21
C GLU A 555 8.90 -12.96 19.08
N TYR A 556 9.98 -13.49 18.50
CA TYR A 556 11.26 -12.82 18.32
C TYR A 556 11.38 -12.19 16.94
N ARG A 557 11.96 -10.99 16.85
CA ARG A 557 12.61 -10.54 15.62
C ARG A 557 13.98 -11.22 15.56
N ASN A 558 14.27 -11.88 14.46
CA ASN A 558 15.50 -12.65 14.29
C ASN A 558 16.39 -12.04 13.20
N ASP A 559 17.29 -11.13 13.60
CA ASP A 559 18.17 -10.44 12.67
C ASP A 559 19.29 -11.36 12.13
N ARG A 560 19.66 -12.42 12.86
CA ARG A 560 20.66 -13.38 12.40
C ARG A 560 20.21 -14.17 11.18
N ASP A 561 18.98 -14.69 11.18
CA ASP A 561 18.51 -15.61 10.15
C ASP A 561 17.56 -14.95 9.15
N TRP A 562 16.87 -13.85 9.54
CA TRP A 562 15.77 -13.26 8.79
C TRP A 562 15.98 -11.79 8.36
N LEU A 563 17.22 -11.27 8.40
CA LEU A 563 17.53 -9.95 7.84
C LEU A 563 17.57 -10.00 6.30
N LYS A 564 16.49 -10.58 5.73
CA LYS A 564 16.34 -10.86 4.30
C LYS A 564 14.87 -10.80 3.88
N ARG A 565 14.65 -10.38 2.64
CA ARG A 565 13.32 -10.37 2.01
C ARG A 565 13.01 -11.68 1.33
N THR A 566 11.73 -12.01 1.26
CA THR A 566 11.20 -13.14 0.50
C THR A 566 10.99 -12.71 -0.95
N LEU A 567 11.35 -13.57 -1.88
CA LEU A 567 11.10 -13.45 -3.32
C LEU A 567 10.28 -14.65 -3.76
N ALA A 568 9.02 -14.42 -4.15
CA ALA A 568 8.11 -15.46 -4.61
C ALA A 568 7.97 -15.43 -6.12
N THR A 569 8.23 -16.56 -6.79
CA THR A 569 7.98 -16.77 -8.22
C THR A 569 6.97 -17.89 -8.40
N TRP A 570 6.27 -17.91 -9.53
CA TRP A 570 5.27 -18.91 -9.85
C TRP A 570 5.46 -19.42 -11.26
N LYS A 571 5.80 -20.69 -11.43
CA LYS A 571 5.87 -21.32 -12.74
C LYS A 571 4.55 -21.96 -13.12
N GLU A 572 4.28 -22.03 -14.40
CA GLU A 572 3.09 -22.71 -14.90
C GLU A 572 3.08 -24.19 -14.46
N GLY A 573 1.97 -24.64 -13.93
CA GLY A 573 1.81 -25.99 -13.39
C GLY A 573 2.11 -26.15 -11.91
N ASP A 574 2.71 -25.15 -11.26
CA ASP A 574 2.96 -25.21 -9.81
C ASP A 574 1.67 -25.04 -9.00
N ASP A 575 1.63 -25.70 -7.83
CA ASP A 575 0.54 -25.53 -6.84
C ASP A 575 0.96 -24.65 -5.65
N LEU A 576 2.23 -24.29 -5.55
CA LEU A 576 2.82 -23.39 -4.54
C LEU A 576 3.91 -22.51 -5.19
N PRO A 577 4.15 -21.30 -4.65
CA PRO A 577 5.25 -20.47 -5.13
C PRO A 577 6.62 -21.08 -4.78
N THR A 578 7.60 -20.85 -5.64
CA THR A 578 9.00 -21.03 -5.28
C THR A 578 9.48 -19.81 -4.52
N LEU A 579 10.03 -19.99 -3.31
CA LEU A 579 10.57 -18.93 -2.48
C LEU A 579 12.09 -18.89 -2.54
N ASN A 580 12.61 -17.70 -2.78
CA ASN A 580 14.03 -17.37 -2.64
C ASN A 580 14.17 -16.20 -1.65
N TYR A 581 15.40 -15.92 -1.23
CA TYR A 581 15.66 -14.87 -0.23
C TYR A 581 16.83 -13.99 -0.67
N GLU A 582 16.73 -12.70 -0.36
CA GLU A 582 17.73 -11.69 -0.65
C GLU A 582 17.90 -10.79 0.58
N ALA A 583 19.12 -10.35 0.90
CA ALA A 583 19.37 -9.41 1.99
C ALA A 583 18.56 -8.10 1.80
N PHE A 584 18.05 -7.51 2.88
CA PHE A 584 17.27 -6.26 2.79
C PHE A 584 18.09 -5.12 2.20
N SER A 585 19.33 -4.93 2.63
CA SER A 585 20.23 -3.90 2.15
C SER A 585 21.61 -4.48 1.85
N GLN A 586 22.26 -3.98 0.79
CA GLN A 586 23.67 -4.25 0.54
C GLN A 586 24.56 -3.43 1.49
N VAL A 587 24.14 -2.20 1.81
CA VAL A 587 24.80 -1.31 2.76
C VAL A 587 23.81 -0.94 3.85
N MET A 588 24.18 -1.19 5.11
CA MET A 588 23.41 -0.77 6.28
C MET A 588 24.07 0.45 6.93
N GLU A 589 23.50 1.63 6.67
CA GLU A 589 23.91 2.87 7.30
C GLU A 589 23.53 2.89 8.79
N ILE A 590 22.35 2.33 9.11
CA ILE A 590 21.89 2.16 10.48
C ILE A 590 21.82 0.66 10.78
N PRO A 591 22.70 0.13 11.65
CA PRO A 591 22.66 -1.28 12.01
C PRO A 591 21.39 -1.63 12.77
N PRO A 592 20.91 -2.90 12.69
CA PRO A 592 19.74 -3.36 13.41
C PRO A 592 19.84 -3.12 14.91
N GLY A 593 18.75 -2.61 15.48
CA GLY A 593 18.66 -2.30 16.90
C GLY A 593 17.23 -2.41 17.43
N ASP A 594 16.97 -1.95 18.65
CA ASP A 594 15.63 -1.91 19.22
C ASP A 594 14.86 -0.68 18.66
N ARG A 595 13.63 -0.92 18.19
CA ARG A 595 12.69 0.15 17.79
C ARG A 595 12.26 1.03 18.98
N GLY A 596 12.34 0.50 20.20
CA GLY A 596 11.74 1.10 21.40
C GLY A 596 10.22 0.83 21.56
N TYR A 597 9.60 0.11 20.62
CA TYR A 597 8.19 -0.30 20.62
C TYR A 597 7.98 -1.57 19.77
N GLY A 598 6.81 -2.18 19.84
CA GLY A 598 6.49 -3.39 19.07
C GLY A 598 7.11 -4.66 19.66
N VAL A 599 7.78 -5.46 18.82
CA VAL A 599 8.43 -6.71 19.26
C VAL A 599 9.53 -6.39 20.26
N CYS A 600 9.45 -7.02 21.46
CA CYS A 600 10.33 -6.71 22.57
C CYS A 600 11.57 -7.61 22.65
N LYS A 601 11.55 -8.79 22.02
CA LYS A 601 12.64 -9.75 22.04
C LYS A 601 13.29 -9.82 20.67
N ILE A 602 14.60 -9.70 20.61
CA ILE A 602 15.37 -9.65 19.37
C ILE A 602 16.52 -10.65 19.49
N ILE A 603 16.69 -11.51 18.49
CA ILE A 603 17.92 -12.25 18.25
C ILE A 603 18.75 -11.37 17.32
N ASN A 604 19.85 -10.79 17.83
CA ASN A 604 20.71 -9.92 17.06
C ASN A 604 21.54 -10.69 15.99
N CYS A 605 22.31 -9.98 15.18
CA CYS A 605 23.12 -10.58 14.13
C CYS A 605 24.17 -11.58 14.67
N ASP A 606 24.61 -11.45 15.91
CA ASP A 606 25.56 -12.34 16.59
C ASP A 606 24.85 -13.56 17.22
N GLY A 607 23.52 -13.60 17.20
CA GLY A 607 22.70 -14.68 17.77
C GLY A 607 22.39 -14.50 19.25
N GLU A 608 22.69 -13.34 19.82
CA GLU A 608 22.38 -13.05 21.22
C GLU A 608 20.92 -12.57 21.34
N ILE A 609 20.26 -12.96 22.42
CA ILE A 609 18.92 -12.46 22.76
C ILE A 609 19.09 -11.13 23.48
N ILE A 610 18.72 -10.05 22.79
CA ILE A 610 18.59 -8.73 23.37
C ILE A 610 17.11 -8.39 23.48
N GLY A 611 16.72 -7.63 24.48
CA GLY A 611 15.32 -7.28 24.62
C GLY A 611 15.07 -6.27 25.70
N ARG A 612 13.90 -5.63 25.60
CA ARG A 612 13.33 -4.87 26.70
C ARG A 612 12.66 -5.85 27.65
N ASP A 613 12.77 -5.64 28.97
CA ASP A 613 11.97 -6.36 29.95
C ASP A 613 10.47 -6.25 29.59
N GLU A 614 9.76 -7.33 29.81
CA GLU A 614 8.34 -7.40 29.50
C GLU A 614 7.61 -6.24 30.18
N LYS A 615 6.95 -5.40 29.35
CA LYS A 615 6.06 -4.28 29.69
C LYS A 615 6.51 -3.43 30.88
N PRO A 616 6.69 -2.13 30.76
CA PRO A 616 6.75 -1.29 31.94
C PRO A 616 5.52 -1.62 32.79
N LYS A 617 5.74 -2.16 34.00
CA LYS A 617 4.67 -2.26 34.99
C LYS A 617 4.14 -0.86 35.16
N ILE A 618 2.87 -0.68 34.80
CA ILE A 618 2.18 0.59 35.01
C ILE A 618 2.15 0.79 36.53
N GLU A 619 3.08 1.55 37.06
CA GLU A 619 2.83 2.23 38.30
C GLU A 619 1.68 3.18 38.00
N ALA A 620 0.54 2.93 38.63
CA ALA A 620 -0.63 3.76 38.49
C ALA A 620 -0.17 5.22 38.66
N ILE A 621 -0.24 5.99 37.61
CA ILE A 621 -0.10 7.44 37.68
C ILE A 621 -1.35 7.83 38.49
N GLY A 622 -1.13 8.12 39.77
CA GLY A 622 -2.17 8.60 40.66
C GLY A 622 -2.88 9.80 40.05
N ASP A 623 -4.16 9.92 40.44
CA ASP A 623 -5.18 10.88 40.03
C ASP A 623 -4.74 12.28 39.61
#